data_1702a4cf60be3c77ffbe2cd7d9b51a8f
#
_entry.id   1702a4cf60be3c77ffbe2cd7d9b51a8f
#
_cell.length_a   1.000
_cell.length_b   1.000
_cell.length_c   1.000
_cell.angle_alpha   90.00
_cell.angle_beta   90.00
_cell.angle_gamma   90.00
#
_symmetry.space_group_name_H-M   'P 1'
#
loop_
_entity.id
_entity.type
_entity.pdbx_description
1 polymer ?
#
loop_
_entity_poly.entity_id
_entity_poly.type
_entity_poly.pdbx_seq_one_letter_code
_entity_poly.pdbx_strand_id
1 'polypeptide(L)'
;AGGGGSSMDYVVSVSNSDNGSVKASQSEASAGSFITITAVPKDGYKVGTITVTYKNGNKVTVTNAGDNQYTFTMPDSNVTVKATFIKADGTTDSTKAVVMHIGSKTVAAYGKTISSDVAPLIINNRTMVPIRVVTETLGGTAEWNANAKTVTLVMSERLLLKLAAMNSAG
;
A
#
# COMPACT_ATOMS: atom_id res chain seq x y z
N ALA A 1 -5.78 50.52 12.30
CA ALA A 1 -6.57 49.38 12.76
C ALA A 1 -6.07 48.12 12.03
N GLY A 2 -5.18 47.36 12.67
CA GLY A 2 -4.69 46.10 12.15
C GLY A 2 -5.71 44.99 12.38
N GLY A 3 -6.38 44.56 11.33
CA GLY A 3 -7.17 43.34 11.35
C GLY A 3 -6.21 42.16 11.37
N GLY A 4 -5.93 41.61 12.56
CA GLY A 4 -5.26 40.31 12.70
C GLY A 4 -6.24 39.24 12.23
N GLY A 5 -6.16 38.84 10.96
CA GLY A 5 -6.80 37.63 10.46
C GLY A 5 -6.20 36.44 11.20
N SER A 6 -6.97 35.80 12.07
CA SER A 6 -6.61 34.52 12.65
C SER A 6 -6.46 33.53 11.50
N SER A 7 -5.22 33.20 11.10
CA SER A 7 -5.00 32.12 10.17
C SER A 7 -5.44 30.82 10.85
N MET A 8 -6.35 30.08 10.21
CA MET A 8 -6.75 28.76 10.70
C MET A 8 -5.61 27.78 10.44
N ASP A 9 -5.21 27.05 11.47
CA ASP A 9 -4.25 25.97 11.33
C ASP A 9 -4.98 24.65 11.07
N TYR A 10 -4.41 23.85 10.20
CA TYR A 10 -4.91 22.56 9.78
C TYR A 10 -3.98 21.46 10.26
N VAL A 11 -4.53 20.32 10.64
CA VAL A 11 -3.80 19.20 11.22
C VAL A 11 -3.07 18.41 10.14
N VAL A 12 -1.81 18.06 10.42
CA VAL A 12 -0.98 17.12 9.65
C VAL A 12 -0.89 15.82 10.44
N SER A 13 -1.72 14.87 10.11
CA SER A 13 -1.71 13.52 10.70
C SER A 13 -0.69 12.64 9.99
N VAL A 14 0.08 11.84 10.73
CA VAL A 14 1.03 10.88 10.16
C VAL A 14 0.56 9.47 10.52
N SER A 15 0.35 8.64 9.50
CA SER A 15 -0.02 7.23 9.68
C SER A 15 1.21 6.39 10.00
N ASN A 16 1.03 5.39 10.89
CA ASN A 16 2.07 4.41 11.15
C ASN A 16 2.40 3.63 9.87
N SER A 17 3.69 3.34 9.69
CA SER A 17 4.21 2.61 8.53
C SER A 17 5.02 1.40 8.99
N ASP A 18 4.88 0.28 8.28
CA ASP A 18 5.75 -0.87 8.49
C ASP A 18 7.12 -0.63 7.84
N ASN A 19 8.18 -1.18 8.44
CA ASN A 19 9.54 -1.17 7.93
C ASN A 19 10.20 0.22 7.81
N GLY A 20 9.70 1.18 8.56
CA GLY A 20 10.24 2.53 8.65
C GLY A 20 9.37 3.44 9.48
N SER A 21 9.78 4.68 9.62
CA SER A 21 9.02 5.73 10.30
C SER A 21 8.97 6.99 9.45
N VAL A 22 7.98 7.82 9.72
CA VAL A 22 7.77 9.09 9.04
C VAL A 22 7.47 10.17 10.06
N LYS A 23 8.03 11.36 9.83
CA LYS A 23 7.75 12.54 10.64
C LYS A 23 7.44 13.72 9.73
N ALA A 24 6.48 14.54 10.11
CA ALA A 24 6.26 15.85 9.53
C ALA A 24 6.97 16.91 10.39
N SER A 25 7.41 17.99 9.77
CA SER A 25 8.07 19.11 10.45
C SER A 25 7.14 19.82 11.44
N GLN A 26 5.84 19.74 11.20
CA GLN A 26 4.80 20.35 12.03
C GLN A 26 3.59 19.42 12.10
N SER A 27 2.90 19.36 13.24
CA SER A 27 1.64 18.63 13.42
C SER A 27 0.42 19.47 13.03
N GLU A 28 0.58 20.79 12.95
CA GLU A 28 -0.43 21.77 12.53
C GLU A 28 0.25 22.90 11.77
N ALA A 29 -0.40 23.43 10.76
CA ALA A 29 0.12 24.53 9.97
C ALA A 29 -1.00 25.28 9.24
N SER A 30 -0.78 26.57 9.01
CA SER A 30 -1.69 27.38 8.19
C SER A 30 -1.60 27.00 6.72
N ALA A 31 -2.68 27.20 5.98
CA ALA A 31 -2.70 27.04 4.54
C ALA A 31 -1.57 27.85 3.85
N GLY A 32 -0.92 27.23 2.87
CA GLY A 32 0.23 27.83 2.18
C GLY A 32 1.59 27.57 2.83
N SER A 33 1.65 27.06 4.07
CA SER A 33 2.92 26.73 4.74
C SER A 33 3.61 25.55 4.06
N PHE A 34 4.94 25.58 4.01
CA PHE A 34 5.73 24.45 3.54
C PHE A 34 5.96 23.44 4.67
N ILE A 35 5.56 22.21 4.42
CA ILE A 35 5.74 21.10 5.35
C ILE A 35 6.78 20.16 4.80
N THR A 36 7.79 19.82 5.63
CA THR A 36 8.80 18.81 5.31
C THR A 36 8.42 17.48 5.96
N ILE A 37 8.43 16.43 5.18
CA ILE A 37 8.27 15.04 5.61
C ILE A 37 9.65 14.40 5.61
N THR A 38 10.07 13.82 6.72
CA THR A 38 11.29 13.03 6.81
C THR A 38 10.91 11.56 6.99
N ALA A 39 11.35 10.72 6.06
CA ALA A 39 11.15 9.29 6.10
C ALA A 39 12.44 8.58 6.55
N VAL A 40 12.33 7.66 7.50
CA VAL A 40 13.46 6.89 8.04
C VAL A 40 13.19 5.41 7.80
N PRO A 41 13.71 4.82 6.71
CA PRO A 41 13.63 3.38 6.48
C PRO A 41 14.35 2.59 7.57
N LYS A 42 13.86 1.41 7.91
CA LYS A 42 14.64 0.42 8.68
C LYS A 42 15.77 -0.15 7.82
N ASP A 43 16.77 -0.75 8.49
CA ASP A 43 17.89 -1.43 7.81
C ASP A 43 17.37 -2.44 6.79
N GLY A 44 17.92 -2.41 5.58
CA GLY A 44 17.51 -3.24 4.46
C GLY A 44 16.26 -2.75 3.69
N TYR A 45 15.72 -1.59 4.06
CA TYR A 45 14.57 -0.97 3.38
C TYR A 45 14.92 0.40 2.81
N LYS A 46 14.14 0.85 1.84
CA LYS A 46 14.16 2.19 1.27
C LYS A 46 12.73 2.73 1.18
N VAL A 47 12.59 4.02 1.00
CA VAL A 47 11.27 4.64 0.78
C VAL A 47 10.67 4.11 -0.53
N GLY A 48 9.46 3.60 -0.45
CA GLY A 48 8.66 3.18 -1.60
C GLY A 48 7.84 4.35 -2.14
N THR A 49 6.82 4.78 -1.39
CA THR A 49 5.96 5.91 -1.75
C THR A 49 5.69 6.79 -0.55
N ILE A 50 5.57 8.10 -0.80
CA ILE A 50 5.03 9.07 0.16
C ILE A 50 3.76 9.64 -0.45
N THR A 51 2.68 9.62 0.30
CA THR A 51 1.38 10.13 -0.12
C THR A 51 0.85 11.08 0.95
N VAL A 52 0.36 12.23 0.52
CA VAL A 52 -0.38 13.17 1.36
C VAL A 52 -1.78 13.31 0.80
N THR A 53 -2.79 13.10 1.62
CA THR A 53 -4.19 13.14 1.20
C THR A 53 -5.01 14.09 2.06
N TYR A 54 -5.97 14.75 1.43
CA TYR A 54 -7.02 15.48 2.13
C TYR A 54 -7.93 14.52 2.91
N LYS A 55 -8.74 15.06 3.79
CA LYS A 55 -9.77 14.29 4.51
C LYS A 55 -10.77 13.57 3.56
N ASN A 56 -10.99 14.11 2.38
CA ASN A 56 -11.87 13.53 1.34
C ASN A 56 -11.17 12.50 0.43
N GLY A 57 -9.89 12.15 0.69
CA GLY A 57 -9.13 11.16 -0.07
C GLY A 57 -8.36 11.73 -1.29
N ASN A 58 -8.58 12.96 -1.70
CA ASN A 58 -7.82 13.58 -2.78
C ASN A 58 -6.34 13.74 -2.40
N LYS A 59 -5.45 13.61 -3.39
CA LYS A 59 -4.00 13.70 -3.19
C LYS A 59 -3.50 15.14 -3.22
N VAL A 60 -2.57 15.45 -2.32
CA VAL A 60 -1.75 16.67 -2.35
C VAL A 60 -0.46 16.38 -3.11
N THR A 61 -0.02 17.31 -3.93
CA THR A 61 1.27 17.18 -4.64
C THR A 61 2.43 17.19 -3.65
N VAL A 62 3.26 16.16 -3.72
CA VAL A 62 4.46 15.98 -2.89
C VAL A 62 5.70 16.06 -3.78
N THR A 63 6.67 16.86 -3.39
CA THR A 63 7.95 17.01 -4.08
C THR A 63 9.04 16.28 -3.31
N ASN A 64 9.85 15.48 -4.01
CA ASN A 64 11.02 14.84 -3.42
C ASN A 64 12.16 15.86 -3.32
N ALA A 65 12.64 16.10 -2.11
CA ALA A 65 13.74 17.04 -1.83
C ALA A 65 15.12 16.36 -1.70
N GLY A 66 15.20 15.05 -1.87
CA GLY A 66 16.41 14.24 -1.66
C GLY A 66 16.55 13.75 -0.21
N ASP A 67 17.50 12.86 0.04
CA ASP A 67 17.87 12.35 1.37
C ASP A 67 16.66 11.87 2.22
N ASN A 68 15.70 11.17 1.58
CA ASN A 68 14.44 10.73 2.19
C ASN A 68 13.59 11.89 2.76
N GLN A 69 13.78 13.10 2.27
CA GLN A 69 12.97 14.26 2.58
C GLN A 69 12.02 14.58 1.42
N TYR A 70 10.83 14.99 1.79
CA TYR A 70 9.75 15.33 0.86
C TYR A 70 9.06 16.59 1.36
N THR A 71 8.57 17.41 0.46
CA THR A 71 7.89 18.65 0.82
C THR A 71 6.52 18.73 0.15
N PHE A 72 5.60 19.38 0.82
CA PHE A 72 4.31 19.78 0.24
C PHE A 72 3.87 21.13 0.80
N THR A 73 2.99 21.79 0.08
CA THR A 73 2.35 23.01 0.56
C THR A 73 1.06 22.63 1.28
N MET A 74 0.90 23.12 2.51
CA MET A 74 -0.28 22.86 3.32
C MET A 74 -1.53 23.44 2.64
N PRO A 75 -2.54 22.61 2.34
CA PRO A 75 -3.81 23.09 1.81
C PRO A 75 -4.67 23.73 2.92
N ASP A 76 -5.80 24.27 2.55
CA ASP A 76 -6.84 24.77 3.45
C ASP A 76 -7.71 23.63 4.06
N SER A 77 -7.08 22.53 4.41
CA SER A 77 -7.72 21.31 4.93
C SER A 77 -6.74 20.47 5.72
N ASN A 78 -7.26 19.69 6.67
CA ASN A 78 -6.48 18.64 7.33
C ASN A 78 -5.99 17.62 6.33
N VAL A 79 -4.77 17.13 6.55
CA VAL A 79 -4.12 16.14 5.68
C VAL A 79 -3.64 14.94 6.48
N THR A 80 -3.51 13.82 5.76
CA THR A 80 -2.88 12.61 6.29
C THR A 80 -1.67 12.25 5.43
N VAL A 81 -0.52 12.09 6.08
CA VAL A 81 0.73 11.63 5.48
C VAL A 81 0.84 10.12 5.66
N LYS A 82 1.09 9.41 4.59
CA LYS A 82 1.34 7.96 4.57
C LYS A 82 2.59 7.64 3.79
N ALA A 83 3.43 6.76 4.34
CA ALA A 83 4.60 6.24 3.65
C ALA A 83 4.52 4.72 3.50
N THR A 84 5.14 4.21 2.45
CA THR A 84 5.45 2.79 2.30
C THR A 84 6.95 2.61 2.19
N PHE A 85 7.46 1.51 2.72
CA PHE A 85 8.87 1.15 2.63
C PHE A 85 8.99 -0.21 1.95
N ILE A 86 9.91 -0.32 1.00
CA ILE A 86 10.19 -1.52 0.22
C ILE A 86 11.62 -2.00 0.50
N LYS A 87 11.92 -3.27 0.28
CA LYS A 87 13.29 -3.77 0.43
C LYS A 87 14.26 -3.04 -0.48
N ALA A 88 15.42 -2.68 0.04
CA ALA A 88 16.44 -1.90 -0.67
C ALA A 88 16.99 -2.64 -1.92
N ASP A 89 17.02 -3.97 -1.89
CA ASP A 89 17.41 -4.84 -2.99
C ASP A 89 16.34 -4.95 -4.10
N GLY A 90 15.18 -4.30 -3.93
CA GLY A 90 14.07 -4.34 -4.87
C GLY A 90 13.23 -5.61 -4.82
N THR A 91 13.51 -6.53 -3.88
CA THR A 91 12.70 -7.74 -3.71
C THR A 91 11.38 -7.41 -2.99
N THR A 92 10.34 -8.17 -3.30
CA THR A 92 9.06 -8.05 -2.57
C THR A 92 9.23 -8.67 -1.18
N ASP A 93 8.69 -8.00 -0.15
CA ASP A 93 8.63 -8.60 1.18
C ASP A 93 7.68 -9.80 1.17
N SER A 94 8.25 -10.99 1.03
CA SER A 94 7.49 -12.24 0.95
C SER A 94 6.69 -12.55 2.24
N THR A 95 6.99 -11.87 3.35
CA THR A 95 6.22 -12.03 4.60
C THR A 95 4.82 -11.42 4.51
N LYS A 96 4.58 -10.54 3.53
CA LYS A 96 3.31 -9.84 3.31
C LYS A 96 2.76 -10.01 1.89
N ALA A 97 3.36 -10.87 1.10
CA ALA A 97 3.01 -11.07 -0.30
C ALA A 97 2.90 -12.55 -0.66
N VAL A 98 2.20 -12.80 -1.76
CA VAL A 98 2.26 -14.06 -2.49
C VAL A 98 3.09 -13.82 -3.74
N VAL A 99 4.22 -14.48 -3.85
CA VAL A 99 5.17 -14.35 -4.97
C VAL A 99 5.19 -15.64 -5.77
N MET A 100 4.98 -15.54 -7.07
CA MET A 100 5.00 -16.64 -8.01
C MET A 100 5.93 -16.31 -9.17
N HIS A 101 6.65 -17.30 -9.64
CA HIS A 101 7.51 -17.18 -10.82
C HIS A 101 6.90 -17.96 -11.99
N ILE A 102 6.89 -17.36 -13.17
CA ILE A 102 6.42 -18.03 -14.39
C ILE A 102 7.18 -19.34 -14.60
N GLY A 103 6.44 -20.41 -14.83
CA GLY A 103 6.98 -21.76 -15.01
C GLY A 103 7.36 -22.49 -13.72
N SER A 104 7.30 -21.86 -12.56
CA SER A 104 7.60 -22.50 -11.26
C SER A 104 6.33 -22.89 -10.52
N LYS A 105 6.31 -24.13 -10.01
CA LYS A 105 5.25 -24.60 -9.09
C LYS A 105 5.48 -24.17 -7.64
N THR A 106 6.64 -23.59 -7.35
CA THR A 106 6.97 -23.10 -6.01
C THR A 106 6.41 -21.68 -5.83
N VAL A 107 5.65 -21.49 -4.78
CA VAL A 107 5.02 -20.22 -4.41
C VAL A 107 5.52 -19.80 -3.04
N ALA A 108 6.07 -18.59 -2.93
CA ALA A 108 6.38 -17.98 -1.65
C ALA A 108 5.18 -17.17 -1.17
N ALA A 109 4.64 -17.53 0.00
CA ALA A 109 3.43 -16.92 0.52
C ALA A 109 3.60 -16.61 2.01
N TYR A 110 3.54 -15.33 2.36
CA TYR A 110 3.67 -14.86 3.75
C TYR A 110 4.90 -15.43 4.48
N GLY A 111 6.04 -15.48 3.76
CA GLY A 111 7.30 -16.03 4.29
C GLY A 111 7.40 -17.55 4.32
N LYS A 112 6.37 -18.25 3.84
CA LYS A 112 6.36 -19.72 3.72
C LYS A 112 6.46 -20.14 2.26
N THR A 113 7.05 -21.31 2.03
CA THR A 113 7.09 -21.93 0.71
C THR A 113 5.97 -22.97 0.62
N ILE A 114 5.14 -22.87 -0.40
CA ILE A 114 4.07 -23.82 -0.71
C ILE A 114 4.22 -24.31 -2.15
N SER A 115 3.64 -25.45 -2.46
CA SER A 115 3.63 -26.01 -3.81
C SER A 115 2.27 -25.82 -4.46
N SER A 116 2.26 -25.38 -5.71
CA SER A 116 1.09 -25.34 -6.58
C SER A 116 1.06 -26.57 -7.48
N ASP A 117 -0.11 -27.09 -7.77
CA ASP A 117 -0.31 -28.16 -8.76
C ASP A 117 0.01 -27.68 -10.19
N VAL A 118 -0.20 -26.39 -10.46
CA VAL A 118 0.04 -25.74 -11.75
C VAL A 118 0.95 -24.53 -11.57
N ALA A 119 1.91 -24.36 -12.48
CA ALA A 119 2.75 -23.17 -12.52
C ALA A 119 2.02 -21.98 -13.20
N PRO A 120 2.27 -20.74 -12.79
CA PRO A 120 1.86 -19.58 -13.55
C PRO A 120 2.51 -19.59 -14.93
N LEU A 121 1.79 -19.16 -15.95
CA LEU A 121 2.27 -19.18 -17.33
C LEU A 121 1.71 -18.00 -18.13
N ILE A 122 2.31 -17.73 -19.28
CA ILE A 122 1.85 -16.66 -20.20
C ILE A 122 1.19 -17.32 -21.39
N ILE A 123 -0.09 -16.97 -21.65
CA ILE A 123 -0.84 -17.38 -22.83
C ILE A 123 -1.35 -16.12 -23.54
N ASN A 124 -1.11 -16.01 -24.84
CA ASN A 124 -1.56 -14.87 -25.65
C ASN A 124 -1.24 -13.50 -25.01
N ASN A 125 -0.02 -13.36 -24.54
CA ASN A 125 0.50 -12.16 -23.85
C ASN A 125 -0.25 -11.79 -22.55
N ARG A 126 -0.93 -12.77 -21.91
CA ARG A 126 -1.61 -12.62 -20.62
C ARG A 126 -1.01 -13.57 -19.60
N THR A 127 -0.74 -13.05 -18.41
CA THR A 127 -0.28 -13.87 -17.30
C THR A 127 -1.45 -14.62 -16.68
N MET A 128 -1.36 -15.94 -16.69
CA MET A 128 -2.33 -16.85 -16.06
C MET A 128 -1.74 -17.34 -14.73
N VAL A 129 -2.51 -17.19 -13.66
CA VAL A 129 -2.09 -17.62 -12.32
C VAL A 129 -3.02 -18.73 -11.79
N PRO A 130 -2.50 -19.69 -11.01
CA PRO A 130 -3.31 -20.75 -10.42
C PRO A 130 -4.22 -20.19 -9.32
N ILE A 131 -5.47 -19.93 -9.66
CA ILE A 131 -6.43 -19.27 -8.79
C ILE A 131 -6.65 -19.98 -7.45
N ARG A 132 -6.60 -21.33 -7.45
CA ARG A 132 -6.73 -22.11 -6.22
C ARG A 132 -5.68 -21.73 -5.19
N VAL A 133 -4.41 -21.76 -5.58
CA VAL A 133 -3.29 -21.44 -4.67
C VAL A 133 -3.36 -19.99 -4.17
N VAL A 134 -3.79 -19.06 -5.04
CA VAL A 134 -4.00 -17.66 -4.64
C VAL A 134 -5.11 -17.58 -3.58
N THR A 135 -6.25 -18.21 -3.83
CA THR A 135 -7.41 -18.15 -2.93
C THR A 135 -7.11 -18.81 -1.58
N GLU A 136 -6.52 -20.01 -1.58
CA GLU A 136 -6.17 -20.74 -0.36
C GLU A 136 -5.11 -20.00 0.47
N THR A 137 -4.12 -19.40 -0.19
CA THR A 137 -3.11 -18.59 0.47
C THR A 137 -3.70 -17.37 1.18
N LEU A 138 -4.78 -16.82 0.63
CA LEU A 138 -5.51 -15.71 1.23
C LEU A 138 -6.54 -16.16 2.28
N GLY A 139 -6.60 -17.45 2.59
CA GLY A 139 -7.51 -18.01 3.61
C GLY A 139 -8.91 -18.32 3.10
N GLY A 140 -9.08 -18.44 1.78
CA GLY A 140 -10.31 -18.89 1.14
C GLY A 140 -10.20 -20.32 0.60
N THR A 141 -11.22 -20.75 -0.14
CA THR A 141 -11.24 -22.02 -0.88
C THR A 141 -11.64 -21.79 -2.33
N ALA A 142 -11.15 -22.66 -3.23
CA ALA A 142 -11.51 -22.66 -4.64
C ALA A 142 -12.02 -24.04 -5.04
N GLU A 143 -13.25 -24.13 -5.52
CA GLU A 143 -13.90 -25.35 -5.94
C GLU A 143 -14.21 -25.32 -7.44
N TRP A 144 -13.91 -26.41 -8.12
CA TRP A 144 -14.21 -26.60 -9.54
C TRP A 144 -15.42 -27.50 -9.71
N ASN A 145 -16.45 -27.02 -10.41
CA ASN A 145 -17.60 -27.84 -10.85
C ASN A 145 -17.42 -28.19 -12.32
N ALA A 146 -17.08 -29.44 -12.59
CA ALA A 146 -16.84 -29.94 -13.95
C ALA A 146 -18.11 -29.98 -14.82
N ASN A 147 -19.28 -30.21 -14.23
CA ASN A 147 -20.55 -30.27 -14.97
C ASN A 147 -21.00 -28.86 -15.40
N ALA A 148 -20.95 -27.91 -14.47
CA ALA A 148 -21.33 -26.53 -14.73
C ALA A 148 -20.18 -25.71 -15.38
N LYS A 149 -18.96 -26.24 -15.41
CA LYS A 149 -17.72 -25.55 -15.86
C LYS A 149 -17.50 -24.22 -15.13
N THR A 150 -17.76 -24.22 -13.82
CA THR A 150 -17.62 -23.03 -12.97
C THR A 150 -16.55 -23.22 -11.91
N VAL A 151 -15.88 -22.14 -11.57
CA VAL A 151 -15.01 -22.03 -10.38
C VAL A 151 -15.74 -21.21 -9.34
N THR A 152 -15.94 -21.79 -8.15
CA THR A 152 -16.49 -21.08 -7.00
C THR A 152 -15.35 -20.72 -6.05
N LEU A 153 -15.21 -19.44 -5.76
CA LEU A 153 -14.24 -18.92 -4.79
C LEU A 153 -14.98 -18.49 -3.53
N VAL A 154 -14.67 -19.13 -2.41
CA VAL A 154 -15.20 -18.73 -1.11
C VAL A 154 -14.09 -18.02 -0.36
N MET A 155 -14.31 -16.77 0.02
CA MET A 155 -13.36 -15.96 0.75
C MET A 155 -13.78 -15.84 2.21
N SER A 156 -12.81 -15.81 3.13
CA SER A 156 -13.10 -15.55 4.53
C SER A 156 -13.60 -14.11 4.71
N GLU A 157 -14.49 -13.90 5.69
CA GLU A 157 -15.01 -12.55 6.02
C GLU A 157 -13.88 -11.53 6.26
N ARG A 158 -12.78 -11.98 6.84
CA ARG A 158 -11.60 -11.13 7.08
C ARG A 158 -10.97 -10.59 5.78
N LEU A 159 -11.03 -11.36 4.70
CA LEU A 159 -10.53 -10.92 3.39
C LEU A 159 -11.54 -10.00 2.71
N LEU A 160 -12.82 -10.29 2.82
CA LEU A 160 -13.90 -9.44 2.29
C LEU A 160 -13.89 -8.06 2.95
N LEU A 161 -13.66 -7.98 4.27
CA LEU A 161 -13.49 -6.72 5.00
C LEU A 161 -12.26 -5.93 4.54
N LYS A 162 -11.14 -6.61 4.26
CA LYS A 162 -9.94 -5.95 3.71
C LYS A 162 -10.16 -5.42 2.29
N LEU A 163 -10.82 -6.19 1.44
CA LEU A 163 -11.16 -5.77 0.07
C LEU A 163 -12.15 -4.60 0.07
N ALA A 164 -13.16 -4.63 0.95
CA ALA A 164 -14.12 -3.54 1.12
C ALA A 164 -13.44 -2.26 1.62
N ALA A 165 -12.52 -2.36 2.59
CA ALA A 165 -11.74 -1.23 3.09
C ALA A 165 -10.82 -0.62 2.03
N MET A 166 -10.29 -1.44 1.11
CA MET A 166 -9.48 -0.95 -0.02
C MET A 166 -10.33 -0.26 -1.09
N ASN A 167 -11.57 -0.72 -1.28
CA ASN A 167 -12.49 -0.16 -2.28
C ASN A 167 -13.19 1.13 -1.81
N SER A 168 -13.28 1.35 -0.50
CA SER A 168 -13.79 2.60 0.09
C SER A 168 -12.73 3.70 0.21
N ALA A 169 -11.47 3.40 -0.11
CA ALA A 169 -10.33 4.32 -0.13
C ALA A 169 -9.92 4.73 -1.55
N GLY A 170 -10.72 4.39 -2.57
CA GLY A 170 -10.50 4.73 -3.98
C GLY A 170 -11.37 5.88 -4.45
#